data_4e6844e240112e7d696572a3356d24cc
#
_entry.id   4e6844e240112e7d696572a3356d24cc
#
_cell.length_a   1.000
_cell.length_b   1.000
_cell.length_c   1.000
_cell.angle_alpha   90.00
_cell.angle_beta   90.00
_cell.angle_gamma   90.00
#
_symmetry.space_group_name_H-M   'P 1'
#
loop_
_entity.id
_entity.type
_entity.pdbx_description
1 polymer ?
#
loop_
_entity_poly.entity_id
_entity_poly.type
_entity_poly.pdbx_seq_one_letter_code
_entity_poly.pdbx_strand_id
1 'polypeptide(L)'
;MKKINILILCSILCFFYSCNGMLDGIQPYLDEGEKIYVGKLDSLKAFTGKNRIKIEGKMMYGVNQVKCVISYKDPITLEEKFKEFPIERTEPRETFEFMLENLTEGQYDFSIVTYDPKNNTSIPTEVSAYAYGELYQQALTNRILHSISPEQKEIVNESGQSERIWAAKLNWNISRGDGLVGCNLEYERQ
;
A
#
# COMPACT_ATOMS: atom_id res chain seq x y z
N MET A 1 -74.27 25.98 -16.76
CA MET A 1 -73.53 25.17 -17.72
C MET A 1 -72.18 25.75 -18.10
N LYS A 2 -71.95 27.04 -18.36
CA LYS A 2 -70.64 27.62 -18.72
C LYS A 2 -69.58 27.49 -17.66
N LYS A 3 -69.89 27.56 -16.29
CA LYS A 3 -68.94 27.46 -15.20
C LYS A 3 -68.42 26.05 -15.03
N ILE A 4 -69.23 25.03 -15.31
CA ILE A 4 -68.77 23.60 -15.18
C ILE A 4 -67.80 23.27 -16.29
N ASN A 5 -68.01 23.81 -17.51
CA ASN A 5 -67.10 23.57 -18.64
C ASN A 5 -65.67 24.19 -18.36
N ILE A 6 -65.64 25.36 -17.69
CA ILE A 6 -64.34 25.99 -17.33
C ILE A 6 -63.60 25.16 -16.30
N LEU A 7 -64.31 24.59 -15.30
CA LEU A 7 -63.71 23.75 -14.26
C LEU A 7 -63.13 22.43 -14.84
N ILE A 8 -63.88 21.85 -15.79
CA ILE A 8 -63.41 20.65 -16.50
C ILE A 8 -62.17 20.97 -17.39
N LEU A 9 -62.19 22.12 -18.08
CA LEU A 9 -61.05 22.55 -18.88
C LEU A 9 -59.82 22.85 -18.06
N CYS A 10 -59.93 23.50 -16.88
CA CYS A 10 -58.82 23.69 -15.95
C CYS A 10 -58.27 22.36 -15.39
N SER A 11 -59.15 21.41 -15.07
CA SER A 11 -58.72 20.08 -14.61
C SER A 11 -57.91 19.34 -15.67
N ILE A 12 -58.32 19.39 -16.92
CA ILE A 12 -57.59 18.76 -18.03
C ILE A 12 -56.24 19.45 -18.26
N LEU A 13 -56.16 20.79 -18.15
CA LEU A 13 -54.88 21.50 -18.26
C LEU A 13 -53.87 21.09 -17.16
N CYS A 14 -54.33 20.84 -15.93
CA CYS A 14 -53.46 20.43 -14.83
C CYS A 14 -52.81 19.06 -15.07
N PHE A 15 -53.46 18.16 -15.83
CA PHE A 15 -52.84 16.87 -16.16
C PHE A 15 -51.68 16.96 -17.14
N PHE A 16 -51.60 18.01 -17.97
CA PHE A 16 -50.50 18.22 -18.91
C PHE A 16 -49.23 18.81 -18.24
N TYR A 17 -49.34 19.40 -17.04
CA TYR A 17 -48.18 19.94 -16.32
C TYR A 17 -47.49 18.91 -15.38
N SER A 18 -48.05 17.71 -15.22
CA SER A 18 -47.58 16.71 -14.27
C SER A 18 -46.44 15.81 -14.80
N CYS A 19 -45.94 16.03 -16.02
CA CYS A 19 -45.01 15.09 -16.67
C CYS A 19 -43.57 15.61 -16.83
N ASN A 20 -43.20 16.68 -16.13
CA ASN A 20 -41.79 17.11 -16.11
C ASN A 20 -41.17 16.69 -14.80
N GLY A 21 -40.26 15.73 -14.80
CA GLY A 21 -39.44 15.49 -13.62
C GLY A 21 -39.06 14.04 -13.31
N MET A 22 -39.54 13.05 -14.07
CA MET A 22 -39.18 11.66 -13.78
C MET A 22 -37.68 11.38 -14.00
N LEU A 23 -37.04 12.18 -14.84
CA LEU A 23 -35.62 12.05 -15.18
C LEU A 23 -34.72 13.11 -14.48
N ASP A 24 -35.33 14.19 -13.94
CA ASP A 24 -34.54 15.29 -13.35
C ASP A 24 -33.59 14.81 -12.19
N GLY A 25 -34.03 13.79 -11.43
CA GLY A 25 -33.25 13.21 -10.36
C GLY A 25 -32.06 12.37 -10.83
N ILE A 26 -32.10 11.86 -12.05
CA ILE A 26 -31.05 11.02 -12.65
C ILE A 26 -30.30 11.72 -13.77
N GLN A 27 -30.78 12.90 -14.21
CA GLN A 27 -30.17 13.68 -15.29
C GLN A 27 -28.66 13.95 -15.04
N PRO A 28 -28.19 14.33 -13.84
CA PRO A 28 -26.77 14.51 -13.57
C PRO A 28 -25.93 13.24 -13.83
N TYR A 29 -26.50 12.06 -13.55
CA TYR A 29 -25.82 10.78 -13.80
C TYR A 29 -25.81 10.40 -15.28
N LEU A 30 -26.83 10.83 -16.04
CA LEU A 30 -26.90 10.62 -17.50
C LEU A 30 -25.94 11.57 -18.22
N ASP A 31 -25.83 12.81 -17.76
CA ASP A 31 -24.98 13.85 -18.35
C ASP A 31 -23.48 13.57 -18.11
N GLU A 32 -23.10 12.93 -16.97
CA GLU A 32 -21.73 12.50 -16.69
C GLU A 32 -21.28 11.31 -17.56
N GLY A 33 -22.21 10.61 -18.22
CA GLY A 33 -21.93 9.42 -19.01
C GLY A 33 -21.55 8.20 -18.15
N GLU A 34 -21.30 7.09 -18.82
CA GLU A 34 -20.87 5.85 -18.15
C GLU A 34 -19.44 5.96 -17.64
N LYS A 35 -19.25 5.86 -16.32
CA LYS A 35 -17.93 5.79 -15.72
C LYS A 35 -17.36 4.37 -15.83
N ILE A 36 -16.38 4.18 -16.70
CA ILE A 36 -15.68 2.91 -16.85
C ILE A 36 -14.56 2.88 -15.82
N TYR A 37 -14.65 1.98 -14.85
CA TYR A 37 -13.58 1.75 -13.89
C TYR A 37 -12.62 0.67 -14.36
N VAL A 38 -11.34 0.95 -14.23
CA VAL A 38 -10.25 -0.01 -14.49
C VAL A 38 -10.06 -0.91 -13.27
N GLY A 39 -9.55 -2.13 -13.47
CA GLY A 39 -9.23 -3.01 -12.36
C GLY A 39 -8.15 -2.41 -11.46
N LYS A 40 -8.39 -2.37 -10.16
CA LYS A 40 -7.46 -1.86 -9.14
C LYS A 40 -6.43 -2.90 -8.74
N LEU A 41 -5.38 -2.46 -8.05
CA LEU A 41 -4.48 -3.33 -7.31
C LEU A 41 -5.14 -3.79 -6.00
N ASP A 42 -5.11 -5.07 -5.74
CA ASP A 42 -5.61 -5.68 -4.51
C ASP A 42 -4.49 -6.22 -3.62
N SER A 43 -4.79 -6.51 -2.37
CA SER A 43 -3.86 -7.14 -1.41
C SER A 43 -2.55 -6.39 -1.26
N LEU A 44 -2.62 -5.06 -1.15
CA LEU A 44 -1.46 -4.21 -1.00
C LEU A 44 -0.66 -4.57 0.26
N LYS A 45 0.66 -4.59 0.11
CA LYS A 45 1.64 -4.72 1.19
C LYS A 45 2.72 -3.68 0.99
N ALA A 46 3.10 -3.00 2.06
CA ALA A 46 4.21 -2.07 2.03
C ALA A 46 5.34 -2.58 2.93
N PHE A 47 6.56 -2.54 2.40
CA PHE A 47 7.78 -2.97 3.08
C PHE A 47 8.67 -1.76 3.30
N THR A 48 9.02 -1.56 4.54
CA THR A 48 9.82 -0.43 5.01
C THR A 48 11.31 -0.65 4.72
N GLY A 49 12.05 0.44 4.52
CA GLY A 49 13.50 0.42 4.33
C GLY A 49 14.13 1.77 4.61
N LYS A 50 15.46 1.85 4.55
CA LYS A 50 16.17 3.12 4.74
C LYS A 50 15.95 4.02 3.53
N ASN A 51 15.25 5.13 3.73
CA ASN A 51 14.87 6.14 2.73
C ASN A 51 14.13 5.56 1.51
N ARG A 52 13.45 4.43 1.69
CA ARG A 52 12.72 3.74 0.62
C ARG A 52 11.57 2.91 1.17
N ILE A 53 10.58 2.69 0.34
CA ILE A 53 9.44 1.80 0.61
C ILE A 53 9.17 1.00 -0.65
N LYS A 54 9.02 -0.32 -0.50
CA LYS A 54 8.55 -1.20 -1.57
C LYS A 54 7.07 -1.48 -1.35
N ILE A 55 6.26 -1.28 -2.37
CA ILE A 55 4.84 -1.62 -2.35
C ILE A 55 4.62 -2.81 -3.26
N GLU A 56 3.99 -3.84 -2.75
CA GLU A 56 3.52 -5.00 -3.53
C GLU A 56 2.01 -4.94 -3.64
N GLY A 57 1.48 -5.24 -4.82
CA GLY A 57 0.06 -5.35 -5.06
C GLY A 57 -0.27 -6.41 -6.09
N LYS A 58 -1.43 -7.03 -5.98
CA LYS A 58 -1.90 -8.04 -6.92
C LYS A 58 -2.93 -7.46 -7.86
N MET A 59 -2.75 -7.68 -9.14
CA MET A 59 -3.74 -7.36 -10.14
C MET A 59 -4.60 -8.61 -10.41
N MET A 60 -5.84 -8.55 -9.97
CA MET A 60 -6.77 -9.69 -10.02
C MET A 60 -7.76 -9.58 -11.17
N TYR A 61 -8.11 -8.36 -11.57
CA TYR A 61 -9.19 -8.07 -12.51
C TYR A 61 -8.76 -7.08 -13.59
N GLY A 62 -9.41 -7.17 -14.73
CA GLY A 62 -9.12 -6.34 -15.89
C GLY A 62 -7.85 -6.77 -16.60
N VAL A 63 -7.67 -6.36 -17.84
CA VAL A 63 -6.51 -6.72 -18.66
C VAL A 63 -5.91 -5.52 -19.38
N ASN A 64 -6.47 -4.34 -19.18
CA ASN A 64 -6.14 -3.15 -19.98
C ASN A 64 -5.34 -2.10 -19.21
N GLN A 65 -4.81 -2.43 -18.02
CA GLN A 65 -4.00 -1.48 -17.24
C GLN A 65 -2.65 -1.30 -17.93
N VAL A 66 -2.25 -0.05 -18.13
CA VAL A 66 -0.96 0.30 -18.77
C VAL A 66 -0.03 1.03 -17.83
N LYS A 67 -0.56 1.67 -16.80
CA LYS A 67 0.25 2.35 -15.79
C LYS A 67 -0.41 2.37 -14.41
N CYS A 68 0.43 2.48 -13.40
CA CYS A 68 0.08 2.69 -12.02
C CYS A 68 0.65 4.02 -11.57
N VAL A 69 -0.16 4.84 -10.90
CA VAL A 69 0.27 6.09 -10.29
C VAL A 69 0.13 5.95 -8.78
N ILE A 70 1.22 6.18 -8.08
CA ILE A 70 1.29 6.19 -6.63
C ILE A 70 1.46 7.63 -6.18
N SER A 71 0.48 8.16 -5.48
CA SER A 71 0.51 9.50 -4.88
C SER A 71 0.70 9.40 -3.37
N TYR A 72 1.44 10.36 -2.83
CA TYR A 72 1.77 10.44 -1.41
C TYR A 72 2.13 11.87 -1.03
N LYS A 73 2.10 12.17 0.28
CA LYS A 73 2.59 13.44 0.82
C LYS A 73 3.92 13.22 1.53
N ASP A 74 4.86 14.12 1.30
CA ASP A 74 6.10 14.15 2.06
C ASP A 74 5.79 14.49 3.53
N PRO A 75 6.26 13.72 4.52
CA PRO A 75 5.88 13.90 5.92
C PRO A 75 6.43 15.19 6.54
N ILE A 76 7.45 15.81 5.95
CA ILE A 76 8.06 17.05 6.46
C ILE A 76 7.54 18.27 5.70
N THR A 77 7.61 18.25 4.36
CA THR A 77 7.22 19.42 3.54
C THR A 77 5.71 19.48 3.29
N LEU A 78 4.98 18.38 3.51
CA LEU A 78 3.56 18.21 3.22
C LEU A 78 3.21 18.39 1.73
N GLU A 79 4.21 18.40 0.88
CA GLU A 79 4.03 18.47 -0.57
C GLU A 79 3.47 17.15 -1.10
N GLU A 80 2.50 17.25 -1.99
CA GLU A 80 2.01 16.09 -2.74
C GLU A 80 3.02 15.71 -3.82
N LYS A 81 3.38 14.43 -3.82
CA LYS A 81 4.26 13.82 -4.81
C LYS A 81 3.57 12.62 -5.44
N PHE A 82 3.91 12.35 -6.68
CA PHE A 82 3.42 11.17 -7.37
C PHE A 82 4.54 10.52 -8.17
N LYS A 83 4.43 9.22 -8.35
CA LYS A 83 5.34 8.43 -9.19
C LYS A 83 4.53 7.51 -10.08
N GLU A 84 4.86 7.53 -11.36
CA GLU A 84 4.24 6.66 -12.36
C GLU A 84 5.12 5.43 -12.60
N PHE A 85 4.46 4.29 -12.73
CA PHE A 85 5.09 3.01 -13.07
C PHE A 85 4.36 2.39 -14.25
N PRO A 86 5.06 1.93 -15.29
CA PRO A 86 4.43 1.17 -16.36
C PRO A 86 3.95 -0.17 -15.84
N ILE A 87 2.85 -0.66 -16.39
CA ILE A 87 2.31 -1.99 -16.12
C ILE A 87 2.36 -2.78 -17.43
N GLU A 88 3.18 -3.82 -17.43
CA GLU A 88 3.23 -4.79 -18.50
C GLU A 88 2.76 -6.13 -17.94
N ARG A 89 1.54 -6.53 -18.30
CA ARG A 89 0.97 -7.79 -17.81
C ARG A 89 1.25 -8.91 -18.78
N THR A 90 1.72 -10.01 -18.21
CA THR A 90 1.94 -11.28 -18.92
C THR A 90 0.87 -12.31 -18.58
N GLU A 91 0.28 -12.21 -17.38
CA GLU A 91 -0.73 -13.14 -16.87
C GLU A 91 -1.98 -12.43 -16.34
N PRO A 92 -3.15 -13.11 -16.33
CA PRO A 92 -4.38 -12.55 -15.81
C PRO A 92 -4.32 -12.18 -14.31
N ARG A 93 -3.45 -12.88 -13.55
CA ARG A 93 -3.25 -12.62 -12.12
C ARG A 93 -1.77 -12.50 -11.86
N GLU A 94 -1.32 -11.29 -11.58
CA GLU A 94 0.09 -11.00 -11.44
C GLU A 94 0.34 -10.09 -10.25
N THR A 95 1.51 -10.28 -9.61
CA THR A 95 1.96 -9.43 -8.51
C THR A 95 2.95 -8.42 -9.05
N PHE A 96 2.72 -7.16 -8.76
CA PHE A 96 3.58 -6.04 -9.13
C PHE A 96 4.29 -5.50 -7.91
N GLU A 97 5.55 -5.10 -8.10
CA GLU A 97 6.38 -4.48 -7.10
C GLU A 97 6.78 -3.07 -7.55
N PHE A 98 6.59 -2.10 -6.67
CA PHE A 98 6.91 -0.71 -6.94
C PHE A 98 7.89 -0.21 -5.87
N MET A 99 9.06 0.25 -6.31
CA MET A 99 10.06 0.81 -5.41
C MET A 99 10.00 2.33 -5.42
N LEU A 100 9.75 2.90 -4.25
CA LEU A 100 9.83 4.32 -3.97
C LEU A 100 11.12 4.59 -3.21
N GLU A 101 12.02 5.36 -3.81
CA GLU A 101 13.33 5.69 -3.28
C GLU A 101 13.46 7.18 -2.97
N ASN A 102 14.51 7.54 -2.24
CA ASN A 102 14.80 8.91 -1.82
C ASN A 102 13.66 9.56 -1.01
N LEU A 103 13.01 8.72 -0.19
CA LEU A 103 11.99 9.17 0.74
C LEU A 103 12.62 9.81 1.97
N THR A 104 12.01 10.88 2.46
CA THR A 104 12.32 11.47 3.75
C THR A 104 11.88 10.51 4.86
N GLU A 105 12.60 10.49 5.97
CA GLU A 105 12.19 9.68 7.12
C GLU A 105 10.83 10.13 7.65
N GLY A 106 9.90 9.18 7.82
CA GLY A 106 8.57 9.46 8.35
C GLY A 106 7.50 8.50 7.88
N GLN A 107 6.29 8.76 8.36
CA GLN A 107 5.09 8.00 7.99
C GLN A 107 4.55 8.48 6.65
N TYR A 108 4.20 7.53 5.78
CA TYR A 108 3.60 7.78 4.47
C TYR A 108 2.27 7.05 4.35
N ASP A 109 1.31 7.74 3.75
CA ASP A 109 0.05 7.18 3.28
C ASP A 109 0.05 7.26 1.76
N PHE A 110 0.01 6.09 1.11
CA PHE A 110 0.06 5.98 -0.33
C PHE A 110 -1.33 5.71 -0.88
N SER A 111 -1.71 6.46 -1.91
CA SER A 111 -2.90 6.21 -2.70
C SER A 111 -2.49 5.73 -4.09
N ILE A 112 -2.98 4.58 -4.50
CA ILE A 112 -2.58 3.89 -5.71
C ILE A 112 -3.76 3.80 -6.67
N VAL A 113 -3.57 4.29 -7.89
CA VAL A 113 -4.57 4.29 -8.97
C VAL A 113 -3.95 3.70 -10.23
N THR A 114 -4.66 2.81 -10.88
CA THR A 114 -4.28 2.25 -12.18
C THR A 114 -5.03 2.92 -13.31
N TYR A 115 -4.44 2.94 -14.48
CA TYR A 115 -4.98 3.59 -15.68
C TYR A 115 -4.99 2.63 -16.86
N ASP A 116 -5.98 2.76 -17.71
CA ASP A 116 -6.04 2.14 -19.03
C ASP A 116 -5.49 3.08 -20.14
N PRO A 117 -5.37 2.61 -21.40
CA PRO A 117 -4.90 3.44 -22.52
C PRO A 117 -5.80 4.65 -22.83
N LYS A 118 -7.04 4.66 -22.37
CA LYS A 118 -7.99 5.76 -22.56
C LYS A 118 -7.99 6.75 -21.38
N ASN A 119 -7.08 6.57 -20.40
CA ASN A 119 -7.01 7.30 -19.13
C ASN A 119 -8.22 7.13 -18.21
N ASN A 120 -9.01 6.06 -18.38
CA ASN A 120 -9.94 5.68 -17.33
C ASN A 120 -9.15 5.21 -16.10
N THR A 121 -9.69 5.45 -14.90
CA THR A 121 -9.01 5.19 -13.64
C THR A 121 -9.67 4.07 -12.87
N SER A 122 -8.86 3.38 -12.04
CA SER A 122 -9.42 2.51 -11.01
C SER A 122 -9.95 3.31 -9.82
N ILE A 123 -10.68 2.62 -8.95
CA ILE A 123 -10.91 3.10 -7.59
C ILE A 123 -9.55 3.14 -6.87
N PRO A 124 -9.22 4.22 -6.13
CA PRO A 124 -8.00 4.28 -5.33
C PRO A 124 -7.92 3.14 -4.31
N THR A 125 -6.72 2.62 -4.10
CA THR A 125 -6.40 1.71 -3.00
C THR A 125 -5.28 2.30 -2.17
N GLU A 126 -5.34 2.10 -0.85
CA GLU A 126 -4.45 2.77 0.08
C GLU A 126 -3.61 1.78 0.87
N VAL A 127 -2.40 2.18 1.21
CA VAL A 127 -1.50 1.47 2.11
C VAL A 127 -0.58 2.46 2.80
N SER A 128 -0.28 2.20 4.08
CA SER A 128 0.60 3.05 4.87
C SER A 128 1.88 2.32 5.23
N ALA A 129 3.00 3.06 5.29
CA ALA A 129 4.28 2.53 5.73
C ALA A 129 5.19 3.65 6.26
N TYR A 130 6.19 3.27 7.04
CA TYR A 130 7.20 4.19 7.57
C TYR A 130 8.51 4.03 6.80
N ALA A 131 9.06 5.12 6.28
CA ALA A 131 10.41 5.15 5.73
C ALA A 131 11.40 5.43 6.86
N TYR A 132 12.32 4.50 7.10
CA TYR A 132 13.41 4.70 8.07
C TYR A 132 14.47 5.65 7.51
N GLY A 133 15.14 6.36 8.41
CA GLY A 133 16.22 7.28 8.05
C GLY A 133 17.30 7.34 9.12
N GLU A 134 17.97 8.47 9.17
CA GLU A 134 19.07 8.69 10.10
C GLU A 134 18.63 8.78 11.57
N LEU A 135 17.45 9.38 11.84
CA LEU A 135 16.93 9.48 13.21
C LEU A 135 16.62 8.10 13.79
N TYR A 136 15.97 7.25 12.98
CA TYR A 136 15.71 5.87 13.37
C TYR A 136 17.02 5.11 13.62
N GLN A 137 17.99 5.25 12.71
CA GLN A 137 19.29 4.60 12.85
C GLN A 137 20.02 5.04 14.13
N GLN A 138 20.01 6.32 14.48
CA GLN A 138 20.60 6.87 15.71
C GLN A 138 19.86 6.40 16.97
N ALA A 139 18.56 6.16 16.88
CA ALA A 139 17.76 5.65 17.99
C ALA A 139 17.93 4.15 18.23
N LEU A 140 18.52 3.41 17.29
CA LEU A 140 18.78 1.99 17.45
C LEU A 140 19.89 1.78 18.50
N THR A 141 19.58 0.99 19.51
CA THR A 141 20.54 0.56 20.52
C THR A 141 20.96 -0.88 20.25
N ASN A 142 22.21 -1.18 20.53
CA ASN A 142 22.70 -2.56 20.50
C ASN A 142 21.90 -3.43 21.46
N ARG A 143 21.77 -4.70 21.13
CA ARG A 143 21.16 -5.68 22.04
C ARG A 143 21.96 -5.76 23.31
N ILE A 144 21.28 -5.75 24.43
CA ILE A 144 21.91 -5.88 25.74
C ILE A 144 22.20 -7.35 26.00
N LEU A 145 23.46 -7.68 26.28
CA LEU A 145 23.84 -9.00 26.71
C LEU A 145 23.32 -9.21 28.15
N HIS A 146 22.45 -10.19 28.31
CA HIS A 146 21.83 -10.49 29.60
C HIS A 146 22.75 -11.33 30.47
N SER A 147 23.33 -12.40 29.90
CA SER A 147 24.25 -13.28 30.64
C SER A 147 25.18 -14.05 29.70
N ILE A 148 26.29 -14.45 30.23
CA ILE A 148 27.25 -15.36 29.62
C ILE A 148 27.35 -16.57 30.54
N SER A 149 27.20 -17.77 29.99
CA SER A 149 27.35 -19.01 30.72
C SER A 149 28.19 -20.02 29.93
N PRO A 150 29.02 -20.83 30.59
CA PRO A 150 29.67 -21.93 29.88
C PRO A 150 28.67 -23.00 29.48
N GLU A 151 28.82 -23.53 28.29
CA GLU A 151 28.01 -24.61 27.76
C GLU A 151 28.89 -25.64 27.06
N GLN A 152 28.67 -26.91 27.31
CA GLN A 152 29.32 -27.97 26.54
C GLN A 152 28.52 -28.21 25.26
N LYS A 153 29.17 -28.12 24.12
CA LYS A 153 28.55 -28.34 22.80
C LYS A 153 29.26 -29.48 22.07
N GLU A 154 28.51 -30.38 21.52
CA GLU A 154 29.02 -31.41 20.63
C GLU A 154 29.12 -30.85 19.21
N ILE A 155 30.33 -30.92 18.65
CA ILE A 155 30.61 -30.52 17.28
C ILE A 155 31.13 -31.72 16.51
N VAL A 156 30.87 -31.76 15.21
CA VAL A 156 31.49 -32.75 14.30
C VAL A 156 32.71 -32.09 13.68
N ASN A 157 33.89 -32.66 13.88
CA ASN A 157 35.14 -32.14 13.30
C ASN A 157 35.20 -32.46 11.78
N GLU A 158 36.20 -31.93 11.11
CA GLU A 158 36.42 -32.15 9.68
C GLU A 158 36.60 -33.64 9.30
N SER A 159 36.96 -34.47 10.26
CA SER A 159 37.10 -35.92 10.09
C SER A 159 35.81 -36.71 10.33
N GLY A 160 34.69 -36.02 10.61
CA GLY A 160 33.37 -36.65 10.86
C GLY A 160 33.24 -37.25 12.27
N GLN A 161 34.14 -36.97 13.21
CA GLN A 161 34.08 -37.43 14.59
C GLN A 161 33.42 -36.37 15.48
N SER A 162 32.55 -36.83 16.41
CA SER A 162 31.95 -35.97 17.41
C SER A 162 32.94 -35.65 18.51
N GLU A 163 33.11 -34.37 18.77
CA GLU A 163 33.97 -33.85 19.86
C GLU A 163 33.16 -32.91 20.74
N ARG A 164 33.38 -32.98 22.07
CA ARG A 164 32.75 -32.05 23.02
C ARG A 164 33.70 -30.92 23.31
N ILE A 165 33.25 -29.72 22.98
CA ILE A 165 34.00 -28.49 23.29
C ILE A 165 33.26 -27.63 24.30
N TRP A 166 34.02 -26.83 25.03
CA TRP A 166 33.47 -25.78 25.84
C TRP A 166 33.20 -24.55 24.98
N ALA A 167 31.97 -24.04 25.05
CA ALA A 167 31.53 -22.85 24.35
C ALA A 167 30.94 -21.84 25.33
N ALA A 168 31.00 -20.57 24.98
CA ALA A 168 30.30 -19.52 25.71
C ALA A 168 28.89 -19.35 25.14
N LYS A 169 27.88 -19.57 25.98
CA LYS A 169 26.49 -19.28 25.63
C LYS A 169 26.18 -17.84 25.99
N LEU A 170 25.85 -17.05 24.98
CA LEU A 170 25.49 -15.64 25.12
C LEU A 170 23.96 -15.50 25.07
N ASN A 171 23.36 -15.07 26.16
CA ASN A 171 21.94 -14.81 26.26
C ASN A 171 21.69 -13.30 26.11
N TRP A 172 20.92 -12.94 25.12
CA TRP A 172 20.59 -11.56 24.78
C TRP A 172 19.16 -11.22 25.18
N ASN A 173 18.94 -9.98 25.61
CA ASN A 173 17.60 -9.47 25.77
C ASN A 173 16.87 -9.43 24.41
N ILE A 174 15.53 -9.54 24.45
CA ILE A 174 14.71 -9.45 23.25
C ILE A 174 14.91 -8.07 22.64
N SER A 175 15.23 -8.03 21.36
CA SER A 175 15.23 -6.79 20.60
C SER A 175 13.81 -6.33 20.35
N ARG A 176 13.52 -5.05 20.58
CA ARG A 176 12.24 -4.42 20.26
C ARG A 176 12.26 -3.69 18.92
N GLY A 177 13.34 -3.75 18.18
CA GLY A 177 13.47 -3.08 16.87
C GLY A 177 12.94 -3.96 15.75
N ASP A 178 12.01 -3.44 14.96
CA ASP A 178 11.64 -4.02 13.69
C ASP A 178 12.76 -3.79 12.67
N GLY A 179 13.01 -4.77 11.81
CA GLY A 179 14.01 -4.64 10.73
C GLY A 179 15.45 -5.00 11.10
N LEU A 180 15.71 -5.58 12.27
CA LEU A 180 17.04 -6.14 12.60
C LEU A 180 17.24 -7.44 11.83
N VAL A 181 18.19 -7.45 10.90
CA VAL A 181 18.50 -8.60 10.03
C VAL A 181 19.67 -9.44 10.54
N GLY A 182 20.47 -8.94 11.46
CA GLY A 182 21.64 -9.67 11.99
C GLY A 182 22.33 -8.94 13.13
N CYS A 183 23.32 -9.60 13.68
CA CYS A 183 24.20 -9.08 14.73
C CYS A 183 25.63 -9.55 14.45
N ASN A 184 26.59 -8.63 14.49
CA ASN A 184 28.01 -8.95 14.46
C ASN A 184 28.53 -9.03 15.90
N LEU A 185 29.26 -10.09 16.20
CA LEU A 185 29.92 -10.28 17.47
C LEU A 185 31.43 -10.18 17.26
N GLU A 186 32.05 -9.21 17.91
CA GLU A 186 33.53 -9.11 17.98
C GLU A 186 34.01 -9.58 19.35
N TYR A 187 35.04 -10.40 19.37
CA TYR A 187 35.64 -10.90 20.60
C TYR A 187 37.16 -11.02 20.44
N GLU A 188 37.87 -10.77 21.54
CA GLU A 188 39.29 -11.00 21.62
C GLU A 188 39.57 -12.25 22.46
N ARG A 189 40.50 -13.07 21.98
CA ARG A 189 40.99 -14.22 22.73
C ARG A 189 42.25 -13.77 23.46
N GLN A 190 42.21 -13.79 24.81
CA GLN A 190 43.39 -13.60 25.67
C GLN A 190 44.15 -14.88 25.83
#